data_fcfffd6a4fbf4b66642e0bf517961cb6
#
_entry.id   fcfffd6a4fbf4b66642e0bf517961cb6
#
_cell.length_a   1.000
_cell.length_b   1.000
_cell.length_c   1.000
_cell.angle_alpha   90.00
_cell.angle_beta   90.00
_cell.angle_gamma   90.00
#
_symmetry.space_group_name_H-M   'P 1'
#
loop_
_entity.id
_entity.type
_entity.pdbx_description
1 polymer ?
#
loop_
_entity_poly.entity_id
_entity_poly.type
_entity_poly.pdbx_seq_one_letter_code
_entity_poly.pdbx_strand_id
1 'polypeptide(L)'
;MGMPTTRFTLEFYQSQDGDEPARRWMQKRLSAPQRRALDAALRLILAVHGVGVCGSKYGRHVGRGLFELRLDENEATLVHKSSPASAAPRPARSGDRILLRVFCHAYGERIILLLGGYDKGADP
;
A
#
# COMPACT_ATOMS: atom_id res chain seq x y z
N MET A 1 -1.35 3.48 -23.79
CA MET A 1 -0.82 3.76 -22.47
C MET A 1 -1.43 2.84 -21.48
N GLY A 2 -0.63 2.12 -20.81
CA GLY A 2 -1.08 1.14 -19.87
C GLY A 2 -0.98 1.61 -18.42
N MET A 3 -0.88 0.64 -17.54
CA MET A 3 -0.66 0.86 -16.12
C MET A 3 0.73 1.47 -15.88
N PRO A 4 0.93 2.12 -14.73
CA PRO A 4 2.26 2.62 -14.36
C PRO A 4 3.30 1.49 -14.39
N THR A 5 4.52 1.84 -14.79
CA THR A 5 5.61 0.89 -14.81
C THR A 5 6.11 0.61 -13.40
N THR A 6 6.20 -0.66 -13.03
CA THR A 6 6.74 -1.08 -11.76
C THR A 6 8.24 -0.84 -11.73
N ARG A 7 8.75 -0.14 -10.71
CA ARG A 7 10.17 0.20 -10.55
C ARG A 7 10.81 -0.44 -9.33
N PHE A 8 10.00 -0.90 -8.39
CA PHE A 8 10.47 -1.45 -7.12
C PHE A 8 9.90 -2.84 -6.92
N THR A 9 10.71 -3.70 -6.34
CA THR A 9 10.26 -5.03 -5.94
C THR A 9 9.81 -4.97 -4.50
N LEU A 10 8.60 -5.44 -4.23
CA LEU A 10 8.07 -5.49 -2.88
C LEU A 10 8.27 -6.88 -2.32
N GLU A 11 8.80 -6.98 -1.11
CA GLU A 11 9.03 -8.26 -0.45
C GLU A 11 8.52 -8.18 0.97
N PHE A 12 7.97 -9.30 1.46
CA PHE A 12 7.57 -9.37 2.85
C PHE A 12 8.80 -9.63 3.71
N TYR A 13 8.99 -8.82 4.75
CA TYR A 13 10.01 -9.08 5.75
C TYR A 13 9.73 -10.43 6.41
N GLN A 14 10.76 -11.25 6.52
CA GLN A 14 10.70 -12.54 7.17
C GLN A 14 11.66 -12.56 8.35
N SER A 15 11.15 -12.92 9.52
CA SER A 15 11.97 -13.05 10.70
C SER A 15 12.81 -14.34 10.65
N GLN A 16 13.72 -14.50 11.61
CA GLN A 16 14.60 -15.67 11.65
C GLN A 16 13.84 -16.99 11.78
N ASP A 17 12.69 -16.98 12.43
CA ASP A 17 11.85 -18.17 12.60
C ASP A 17 10.84 -18.37 11.46
N GLY A 18 10.97 -17.60 10.40
CA GLY A 18 10.15 -17.76 9.21
C GLY A 18 8.83 -17.00 9.22
N ASP A 19 8.55 -16.23 10.27
CA ASP A 19 7.32 -15.45 10.34
C ASP A 19 7.41 -14.25 9.39
N GLU A 20 6.31 -13.99 8.69
CA GLU A 20 6.16 -12.82 7.82
C GLU A 20 5.02 -11.96 8.36
N PRO A 21 5.30 -11.04 9.28
CA PRO A 21 4.23 -10.31 9.99
C PRO A 21 3.27 -9.55 9.06
N ALA A 22 3.80 -8.89 8.03
CA ALA A 22 2.94 -8.12 7.13
C ALA A 22 2.03 -9.06 6.33
N ARG A 23 2.55 -10.18 5.84
CA ARG A 23 1.74 -11.15 5.10
C ARG A 23 0.65 -11.72 5.99
N ARG A 24 1.02 -12.11 7.22
CA ARG A 24 0.05 -12.68 8.16
C ARG A 24 -1.05 -11.67 8.49
N TRP A 25 -0.68 -10.42 8.72
CA TRP A 25 -1.66 -9.36 8.98
C TRP A 25 -2.63 -9.21 7.80
N MET A 26 -2.10 -9.16 6.58
CA MET A 26 -2.95 -9.01 5.40
C MET A 26 -3.90 -10.18 5.23
N GLN A 27 -3.45 -11.39 5.50
CA GLN A 27 -4.27 -12.60 5.31
C GLN A 27 -5.30 -12.80 6.42
N LYS A 28 -4.96 -12.44 7.65
CA LYS A 28 -5.79 -12.80 8.81
C LYS A 28 -6.60 -11.66 9.39
N ARG A 29 -6.19 -10.41 9.15
CA ARG A 29 -6.85 -9.28 9.80
C ARG A 29 -7.64 -8.40 8.84
N LEU A 30 -7.42 -8.50 7.56
CA LEU A 30 -8.09 -7.64 6.59
C LEU A 30 -9.29 -8.32 5.98
N SER A 31 -10.36 -7.55 5.79
CA SER A 31 -11.51 -7.98 5.00
C SER A 31 -11.12 -8.08 3.53
N ALA A 32 -11.97 -8.72 2.72
CA ALA A 32 -11.71 -8.81 1.30
C ALA A 32 -11.62 -7.44 0.62
N PRO A 33 -12.51 -6.46 0.90
CA PRO A 33 -12.35 -5.12 0.33
C PRO A 33 -11.05 -4.44 0.75
N GLN A 34 -10.63 -4.61 2.01
CA GLN A 34 -9.38 -4.05 2.50
C GLN A 34 -8.19 -4.67 1.78
N ARG A 35 -8.18 -5.99 1.60
CA ARG A 35 -7.09 -6.66 0.88
C ARG A 35 -7.00 -6.20 -0.57
N ARG A 36 -8.14 -6.03 -1.24
CA ARG A 36 -8.14 -5.55 -2.62
C ARG A 36 -7.61 -4.13 -2.72
N ALA A 37 -8.02 -3.26 -1.80
CA ALA A 37 -7.53 -1.89 -1.77
C ALA A 37 -6.03 -1.85 -1.52
N LEU A 38 -5.55 -2.63 -0.56
CA LEU A 38 -4.12 -2.66 -0.25
C LEU A 38 -3.32 -3.25 -1.41
N ASP A 39 -3.79 -4.33 -2.02
CA ASP A 39 -3.12 -4.93 -3.17
C ASP A 39 -2.99 -3.91 -4.30
N ALA A 40 -4.05 -3.16 -4.58
CA ALA A 40 -4.00 -2.12 -5.60
C ALA A 40 -2.99 -1.02 -5.24
N ALA A 41 -2.95 -0.60 -3.97
CA ALA A 41 -2.00 0.41 -3.53
C ALA A 41 -0.56 -0.08 -3.64
N LEU A 42 -0.31 -1.35 -3.29
CA LEU A 42 1.03 -1.91 -3.42
C LEU A 42 1.49 -1.93 -4.87
N ARG A 43 0.62 -2.35 -5.79
CA ARG A 43 0.98 -2.45 -7.20
C ARG A 43 1.04 -1.10 -7.91
N LEU A 44 0.08 -0.23 -7.64
CA LEU A 44 -0.09 1.00 -8.43
C LEU A 44 0.62 2.20 -7.82
N ILE A 45 0.91 2.16 -6.55
CA ILE A 45 1.50 3.29 -5.83
C ILE A 45 2.90 2.93 -5.32
N LEU A 46 3.01 1.95 -4.43
CA LEU A 46 4.29 1.67 -3.79
C LEU A 46 5.31 1.07 -4.74
N ALA A 47 4.92 0.10 -5.57
CA ALA A 47 5.85 -0.52 -6.52
C ALA A 47 6.29 0.44 -7.61
N VAL A 48 5.53 1.51 -7.83
CA VAL A 48 5.88 2.53 -8.84
C VAL A 48 6.79 3.61 -8.25
N HIS A 49 6.47 4.07 -7.05
CA HIS A 49 7.13 5.25 -6.46
C HIS A 49 8.12 4.93 -5.33
N GLY A 50 8.01 3.75 -4.72
CA GLY A 50 8.88 3.38 -3.60
C GLY A 50 8.81 4.41 -2.50
N VAL A 51 9.96 4.81 -1.97
CA VAL A 51 10.03 5.82 -0.90
C VAL A 51 9.51 7.18 -1.36
N GLY A 52 9.39 7.38 -2.68
CA GLY A 52 8.81 8.61 -3.22
C GLY A 52 7.37 8.86 -2.80
N VAL A 53 6.66 7.83 -2.28
CA VAL A 53 5.31 8.02 -1.73
C VAL A 53 5.32 9.03 -0.57
N CYS A 54 6.48 9.22 0.09
CA CYS A 54 6.60 10.16 1.19
C CYS A 54 6.48 11.61 0.76
N GLY A 55 6.53 11.89 -0.53
CA GLY A 55 6.23 13.21 -1.07
C GLY A 55 4.77 13.44 -1.39
N SER A 56 3.90 12.51 -1.03
CA SER A 56 2.48 12.56 -1.33
C SER A 56 1.68 12.16 -0.09
N LYS A 57 0.35 12.18 -0.24
CA LYS A 57 -0.53 11.74 0.85
C LYS A 57 -0.42 10.24 1.15
N TYR A 58 0.23 9.48 0.27
CA TYR A 58 0.33 8.03 0.41
C TYR A 58 1.50 7.59 1.28
N GLY A 59 2.33 8.49 1.76
CA GLY A 59 3.47 8.08 2.55
C GLY A 59 3.91 9.11 3.57
N ARG A 60 4.67 8.63 4.56
CA ARG A 60 5.24 9.48 5.59
C ARG A 60 6.53 8.84 6.11
N HIS A 61 7.60 9.65 6.20
CA HIS A 61 8.83 9.19 6.83
C HIS A 61 8.61 8.97 8.32
N VAL A 62 9.17 7.87 8.82
CA VAL A 62 9.11 7.53 10.24
C VAL A 62 10.48 7.68 10.89
N GLY A 63 11.55 7.66 10.09
CA GLY A 63 12.91 7.80 10.54
C GLY A 63 13.73 6.53 10.33
N ARG A 64 15.06 6.68 10.26
CA ARG A 64 16.00 5.56 10.14
C ARG A 64 15.74 4.66 8.92
N GLY A 65 15.35 5.26 7.80
CA GLY A 65 15.04 4.50 6.59
C GLY A 65 13.68 3.85 6.59
N LEU A 66 12.91 4.02 7.64
CA LEU A 66 11.54 3.51 7.73
C LEU A 66 10.56 4.55 7.22
N PHE A 67 9.51 4.08 6.57
CA PHE A 67 8.41 4.95 6.17
C PHE A 67 7.10 4.18 6.25
N GLU A 68 6.02 4.93 6.23
CA GLU A 68 4.67 4.39 6.38
C GLU A 68 3.90 4.63 5.09
N LEU A 69 3.38 3.57 4.50
CA LEU A 69 2.41 3.69 3.41
C LEU A 69 1.05 3.96 4.05
N ARG A 70 0.38 5.00 3.56
CA ARG A 70 -0.91 5.43 4.10
C ARG A 70 -1.97 5.25 3.04
N LEU A 71 -2.95 4.41 3.32
CA LEU A 71 -4.01 4.09 2.36
C LEU A 71 -5.35 4.48 2.95
N ASP A 72 -5.95 5.51 2.38
CA ASP A 72 -7.23 6.04 2.82
C ASP A 72 -8.30 5.93 1.72
N GLU A 73 -8.06 5.09 0.71
CA GLU A 73 -8.95 4.98 -0.44
C GLU A 73 -9.23 3.52 -0.76
N ASN A 74 -10.41 3.24 -1.35
CA ASN A 74 -10.73 1.89 -1.76
C ASN A 74 -10.11 1.55 -3.12
N GLU A 75 -10.23 0.29 -3.52
CA GLU A 75 -9.65 -0.20 -4.77
C GLU A 75 -10.15 0.57 -5.99
N ALA A 76 -11.45 0.81 -6.07
CA ALA A 76 -12.03 1.48 -7.23
C ALA A 76 -11.45 2.88 -7.42
N THR A 77 -11.27 3.62 -6.32
CA THR A 77 -10.69 4.96 -6.38
C THR A 77 -9.23 4.91 -6.83
N LEU A 78 -8.45 3.95 -6.31
CA LEU A 78 -7.04 3.82 -6.69
C LEU A 78 -6.89 3.46 -8.16
N VAL A 79 -7.68 2.53 -8.64
CA VAL A 79 -7.64 2.12 -10.04
C VAL A 79 -8.05 3.28 -10.94
N HIS A 80 -9.08 4.02 -10.56
CA HIS A 80 -9.53 5.18 -11.32
C HIS A 80 -8.43 6.23 -11.46
N LYS A 81 -7.76 6.56 -10.35
CA LYS A 81 -6.68 7.56 -10.35
C LYS A 81 -5.46 7.14 -11.15
N SER A 82 -5.19 5.83 -11.21
CA SER A 82 -4.02 5.30 -11.90
C SER A 82 -4.28 5.00 -13.36
N SER A 83 -5.53 5.12 -13.80
CA SER A 83 -5.93 4.79 -15.17
C SER A 83 -5.74 6.00 -16.08
N PRO A 84 -5.29 5.80 -17.34
CA PRO A 84 -5.32 6.89 -18.31
C PRO A 84 -6.73 7.37 -18.63
N ALA A 85 -7.76 6.63 -18.27
CA ALA A 85 -9.15 7.02 -18.42
C ALA A 85 -9.66 7.81 -17.21
N SER A 86 -8.80 8.55 -16.54
CA SER A 86 -9.16 9.29 -15.33
C SER A 86 -10.19 10.38 -15.57
N ALA A 87 -10.46 10.73 -16.83
CA ALA A 87 -11.51 11.67 -17.17
C ALA A 87 -12.91 11.07 -17.01
N ALA A 88 -13.03 9.75 -16.86
CA ALA A 88 -14.32 9.11 -16.63
C ALA A 88 -14.89 9.52 -15.28
N PRO A 89 -16.23 9.44 -15.11
CA PRO A 89 -16.82 9.75 -13.81
C PRO A 89 -16.23 8.89 -12.70
N ARG A 90 -16.10 9.48 -11.52
CA ARG A 90 -15.58 8.74 -10.37
C ARG A 90 -16.53 7.62 -9.99
N PRO A 91 -15.99 6.46 -9.58
CA PRO A 91 -16.83 5.37 -9.08
C PRO A 91 -17.65 5.84 -7.87
N ALA A 92 -18.84 5.25 -7.73
CA ALA A 92 -19.64 5.51 -6.55
C ALA A 92 -18.87 5.05 -5.30
N ARG A 93 -19.05 5.78 -4.20
CA ARG A 93 -18.44 5.38 -2.94
C ARG A 93 -19.05 4.07 -2.47
N SER A 94 -18.20 3.07 -2.22
CA SER A 94 -18.65 1.92 -1.48
C SER A 94 -18.76 2.32 -0.01
N GLY A 95 -19.55 1.59 0.76
CA GLY A 95 -19.79 1.92 2.15
C GLY A 95 -18.59 1.74 3.07
N ASP A 96 -17.56 1.03 2.63
CA ASP A 96 -16.44 0.68 3.49
C ASP A 96 -15.35 1.73 3.43
N ARG A 97 -15.08 2.32 4.59
CA ARG A 97 -13.97 3.26 4.74
C ARG A 97 -12.67 2.48 4.93
N ILE A 98 -11.69 2.82 4.11
CA ILE A 98 -10.36 2.20 4.18
C ILE A 98 -9.41 3.16 4.88
N LEU A 99 -8.81 2.73 5.97
CA LEU A 99 -7.78 3.48 6.68
C LEU A 99 -6.69 2.51 7.10
N LEU A 100 -5.77 2.22 6.19
CA LEU A 100 -4.72 1.23 6.43
C LEU A 100 -3.35 1.89 6.46
N ARG A 101 -2.47 1.32 7.27
CA ARG A 101 -1.07 1.76 7.40
C ARG A 101 -0.17 0.55 7.26
N VAL A 102 0.88 0.67 6.44
CA VAL A 102 1.87 -0.39 6.26
C VAL A 102 3.25 0.20 6.51
N PHE A 103 4.01 -0.43 7.40
CA PHE A 103 5.38 0.00 7.68
C PHE A 103 6.32 -0.64 6.68
N CYS A 104 7.17 0.18 6.08
CA CYS A 104 8.05 -0.20 4.99
C CYS A 104 9.48 0.23 5.28
N HIS A 105 10.43 -0.48 4.65
CA HIS A 105 11.84 -0.14 4.72
C HIS A 105 12.44 -0.28 3.31
N ALA A 106 13.09 0.78 2.84
CA ALA A 106 13.81 0.73 1.57
C ALA A 106 15.12 -0.03 1.77
N TYR A 107 15.26 -1.17 1.10
CA TYR A 107 16.45 -2.00 1.19
C TYR A 107 17.17 -1.95 -0.15
N GLY A 108 18.29 -1.25 -0.18
CA GLY A 108 18.97 -1.00 -1.45
C GLY A 108 18.19 -0.03 -2.31
N GLU A 109 18.41 -0.11 -3.63
CA GLU A 109 17.84 0.88 -4.54
C GLU A 109 16.47 0.51 -5.08
N ARG A 110 16.12 -0.78 -5.06
CA ARG A 110 14.91 -1.24 -5.76
C ARG A 110 14.02 -2.17 -4.94
N ILE A 111 14.38 -2.46 -3.70
CA ILE A 111 13.61 -3.38 -2.87
C ILE A 111 12.95 -2.61 -1.75
N ILE A 112 11.65 -2.85 -1.56
CA ILE A 112 10.89 -2.31 -0.43
C ILE A 112 10.43 -3.49 0.40
N LEU A 113 10.83 -3.53 1.66
CA LEU A 113 10.40 -4.56 2.60
C LEU A 113 9.12 -4.11 3.28
N LEU A 114 8.15 -5.00 3.32
CA LEU A 114 6.90 -4.78 4.03
C LEU A 114 7.04 -5.42 5.41
N LEU A 115 7.02 -4.60 6.45
CA LEU A 115 7.36 -5.03 7.81
C LEU A 115 6.14 -5.43 8.63
N GLY A 116 5.04 -4.72 8.47
CA GLY A 116 3.82 -4.97 9.22
C GLY A 116 2.81 -3.90 8.89
N GLY A 117 1.63 -3.98 9.49
CA GLY A 117 0.62 -2.99 9.24
C GLY A 117 -0.47 -3.00 10.29
N TYR A 118 -1.36 -2.03 10.19
CA TYR A 118 -2.51 -1.98 11.07
C TYR A 118 -3.65 -1.22 10.41
N ASP A 119 -4.85 -1.48 10.89
CA ASP A 119 -6.07 -0.80 10.46
C ASP A 119 -6.32 0.38 11.40
N LYS A 120 -6.03 1.59 10.92
CA LYS A 120 -6.19 2.78 11.73
C LYS A 120 -7.66 3.03 12.07
N GLY A 121 -8.57 2.56 11.23
CA GLY A 121 -9.99 2.68 11.49
C GLY A 121 -10.47 1.82 12.65
N ALA A 122 -9.83 0.67 12.86
CA ALA A 122 -10.14 -0.24 13.95
C ALA A 122 -9.30 0.05 15.19
N ASP A 123 -8.05 0.51 14.99
CA ASP A 123 -7.08 0.78 16.06
C ASP A 123 -6.66 2.24 16.00
N PRO A 124 -7.53 3.16 16.44
CA PRO A 124 -7.25 4.59 16.37
C PRO A 124 -6.07 5.04 17.23
#